data_2b6058510d505f5007b3ba6897cddc78
#
_entry.id   2b6058510d505f5007b3ba6897cddc78
#
_cell.length_a   1.000
_cell.length_b   1.000
_cell.length_c   1.000
_cell.angle_alpha   90.00
_cell.angle_beta   90.00
_cell.angle_gamma   90.00
#
_symmetry.space_group_name_H-M   'P 1'
#
loop_
_entity.id
_entity.type
_entity.pdbx_description
1 polymer ?
#
loop_
_entity_poly.entity_id
_entity_poly.type
_entity_poly.pdbx_seq_one_letter_code
_entity_poly.pdbx_strand_id
1 'polypeptide(L)'
;MKKIQRDRTPVSRNQGFTLVEMIVVIGVMSILMTAGAIGLNGLGGKGVSSGVVTTEMLFAEARNLAIVRSARARVLIAKDLTNTPGENLRRILVISEKLDDDGKAIKSDWELSSRGMLLPDKVFFSQEFSKRDAAEGVDGSGPIDEMPTLPNAKALYEGSYFYYEFNTEGICTSPGASFVIGSGVRESSSPSAKPRIIASGKKDFGGFVIWRNGST
;
A
#
# COMPACT_ATOMS: atom_id res chain seq x y z
N MET A 1 -43.26 51.21 -57.61
CA MET A 1 -43.44 51.16 -56.17
C MET A 1 -42.99 49.79 -55.67
N LYS A 2 -41.81 49.68 -55.05
CA LYS A 2 -41.25 48.39 -54.57
C LYS A 2 -41.54 48.26 -53.05
N LYS A 3 -42.39 47.31 -52.60
CA LYS A 3 -42.72 47.03 -51.23
C LYS A 3 -41.53 46.34 -50.57
N ILE A 4 -40.95 46.97 -49.54
CA ILE A 4 -39.92 46.39 -48.69
C ILE A 4 -40.61 45.54 -47.61
N GLN A 5 -40.43 44.23 -47.70
CA GLN A 5 -40.90 43.28 -46.71
C GLN A 5 -39.85 43.23 -45.61
N ARG A 6 -40.20 43.63 -44.41
CA ARG A 6 -39.35 43.51 -43.21
C ARG A 6 -39.50 42.13 -42.64
N ASP A 7 -38.48 41.31 -42.79
CA ASP A 7 -38.33 40.05 -42.04
C ASP A 7 -38.18 40.36 -40.56
N ARG A 8 -39.14 39.91 -39.75
CA ARG A 8 -39.03 39.91 -38.29
C ARG A 8 -38.40 38.62 -37.85
N THR A 9 -37.12 38.64 -37.49
CA THR A 9 -36.47 37.53 -36.81
C THR A 9 -37.14 37.28 -35.46
N PRO A 10 -37.51 36.03 -35.12
CA PRO A 10 -38.11 35.72 -33.83
C PRO A 10 -37.08 35.95 -32.72
N VAL A 11 -37.40 36.82 -31.78
CA VAL A 11 -36.62 37.03 -30.55
C VAL A 11 -36.71 35.75 -29.72
N SER A 12 -35.57 35.05 -29.58
CA SER A 12 -35.43 33.90 -28.68
C SER A 12 -35.75 34.37 -27.25
N ARG A 13 -36.84 33.89 -26.66
CA ARG A 13 -37.13 34.07 -25.25
C ARG A 13 -36.16 33.23 -24.44
N ASN A 14 -35.18 33.86 -23.81
CA ASN A 14 -34.39 33.23 -22.75
C ASN A 14 -35.34 32.88 -21.62
N GLN A 15 -35.68 31.60 -21.49
CA GLN A 15 -36.42 31.09 -20.34
C GLN A 15 -35.44 31.03 -19.15
N GLY A 16 -35.61 31.89 -18.18
CA GLY A 16 -34.90 31.82 -16.91
C GLY A 16 -35.39 30.62 -16.08
N PHE A 17 -34.51 30.06 -15.26
CA PHE A 17 -34.86 28.96 -14.35
C PHE A 17 -35.96 29.41 -13.35
N THR A 18 -36.90 28.49 -13.13
CA THR A 18 -37.96 28.74 -12.11
C THR A 18 -37.40 28.46 -10.71
N LEU A 19 -37.96 29.15 -9.69
CA LEU A 19 -37.58 28.93 -8.29
C LEU A 19 -37.79 27.48 -7.85
N VAL A 20 -38.84 26.83 -8.35
CA VAL A 20 -39.15 25.40 -8.10
C VAL A 20 -38.07 24.51 -8.67
N GLU A 21 -37.56 24.78 -9.87
CA GLU A 21 -36.52 24.02 -10.52
C GLU A 21 -35.19 24.06 -9.73
N MET A 22 -34.85 25.23 -9.19
CA MET A 22 -33.69 25.41 -8.31
C MET A 22 -33.83 24.62 -7.00
N ILE A 23 -35.01 24.62 -6.38
CA ILE A 23 -35.25 23.85 -5.15
C ILE A 23 -35.12 22.34 -5.42
N VAL A 24 -35.66 21.85 -6.54
CA VAL A 24 -35.55 20.42 -6.93
C VAL A 24 -34.08 20.04 -7.17
N VAL A 25 -33.33 20.88 -7.88
CA VAL A 25 -31.89 20.60 -8.15
C VAL A 25 -31.10 20.55 -6.84
N ILE A 26 -31.29 21.48 -5.92
CA ILE A 26 -30.63 21.49 -4.61
C ILE A 26 -31.03 20.25 -3.81
N GLY A 27 -32.29 19.85 -3.84
CA GLY A 27 -32.79 18.64 -3.19
C GLY A 27 -32.11 17.36 -3.73
N VAL A 28 -32.05 17.22 -5.04
CA VAL A 28 -31.38 16.06 -5.69
C VAL A 28 -29.88 16.07 -5.39
N MET A 29 -29.21 17.22 -5.47
CA MET A 29 -27.77 17.31 -5.14
C MET A 29 -27.49 16.93 -3.67
N SER A 30 -28.36 17.33 -2.74
CA SER A 30 -28.22 16.98 -1.32
C SER A 30 -28.32 15.46 -1.09
N ILE A 31 -29.26 14.80 -1.78
CA ILE A 31 -29.41 13.34 -1.72
C ILE A 31 -28.19 12.65 -2.30
N LEU A 32 -27.69 13.10 -3.46
CA LEU A 32 -26.50 12.53 -4.10
C LEU A 32 -25.23 12.72 -3.28
N MET A 33 -25.04 13.88 -2.65
CA MET A 33 -23.92 14.13 -1.73
C MET A 33 -23.95 13.19 -0.52
N THR A 34 -25.14 12.97 0.06
CA THR A 34 -25.30 12.07 1.21
C THR A 34 -25.01 10.62 0.82
N ALA A 35 -25.53 10.15 -0.32
CA ALA A 35 -25.27 8.83 -0.85
C ALA A 35 -23.79 8.62 -1.19
N GLY A 36 -23.13 9.65 -1.76
CA GLY A 36 -21.69 9.63 -2.03
C GLY A 36 -20.84 9.52 -0.77
N ALA A 37 -21.19 10.25 0.29
CA ALA A 37 -20.48 10.19 1.57
C ALA A 37 -20.56 8.81 2.25
N ILE A 38 -21.72 8.14 2.16
CA ILE A 38 -21.89 6.77 2.67
C ILE A 38 -21.06 5.77 1.86
N GLY A 39 -21.00 5.91 0.54
CA GLY A 39 -20.20 5.04 -0.35
C GLY A 39 -18.70 5.14 -0.06
N LEU A 40 -18.18 6.33 0.24
CA LEU A 40 -16.77 6.54 0.55
C LEU A 40 -16.33 5.93 1.89
N ASN A 41 -17.21 5.86 2.87
CA ASN A 41 -16.91 5.25 4.17
C ASN A 41 -16.77 3.70 4.10
N GLY A 42 -17.30 3.05 3.06
CA GLY A 42 -17.15 1.62 2.83
C GLY A 42 -15.83 1.20 2.14
N LEU A 43 -15.00 2.16 1.70
CA LEU A 43 -13.77 1.88 0.96
C LEU A 43 -12.58 1.49 1.87
N GLY A 44 -12.66 1.72 3.18
CA GLY A 44 -11.57 1.38 4.11
C GLY A 44 -11.24 -0.11 4.12
N GLY A 45 -12.25 -0.97 4.22
CA GLY A 45 -12.06 -2.43 4.21
C GLY A 45 -11.54 -2.99 2.89
N LYS A 46 -11.93 -2.39 1.77
CA LYS A 46 -11.41 -2.76 0.44
C LYS A 46 -9.93 -2.45 0.30
N GLY A 47 -9.43 -1.40 0.93
CA GLY A 47 -8.02 -1.04 0.92
C GLY A 47 -7.14 -2.08 1.62
N VAL A 48 -7.54 -2.56 2.79
CA VAL A 48 -6.80 -3.60 3.52
C VAL A 48 -6.79 -4.91 2.73
N SER A 49 -7.95 -5.39 2.28
CA SER A 49 -8.04 -6.63 1.48
C SER A 49 -7.19 -6.56 0.20
N SER A 50 -7.25 -5.43 -0.52
CA SER A 50 -6.42 -5.21 -1.71
C SER A 50 -4.93 -5.17 -1.34
N GLY A 51 -4.58 -4.53 -0.23
CA GLY A 51 -3.21 -4.47 0.27
C GLY A 51 -2.64 -5.85 0.61
N VAL A 52 -3.44 -6.72 1.26
CA VAL A 52 -3.06 -8.11 1.56
C VAL A 52 -2.75 -8.86 0.27
N VAL A 53 -3.69 -8.93 -0.67
CA VAL A 53 -3.53 -9.68 -1.93
C VAL A 53 -2.30 -9.20 -2.71
N THR A 54 -2.12 -7.89 -2.83
CA THR A 54 -0.97 -7.36 -3.57
C THR A 54 0.35 -7.63 -2.85
N THR A 55 0.35 -7.63 -1.52
CA THR A 55 1.56 -7.98 -0.75
C THR A 55 1.87 -9.47 -0.84
N GLU A 56 0.89 -10.37 -0.82
CA GLU A 56 1.08 -11.81 -1.07
C GLU A 56 1.77 -12.04 -2.42
N MET A 57 1.38 -11.29 -3.47
CA MET A 57 2.04 -11.35 -4.77
C MET A 57 3.54 -10.96 -4.69
N LEU A 58 3.90 -9.93 -3.92
CA LEU A 58 5.29 -9.54 -3.73
C LEU A 58 6.09 -10.58 -2.95
N PHE A 59 5.48 -11.25 -1.97
CA PHE A 59 6.13 -12.37 -1.27
C PHE A 59 6.36 -13.55 -2.22
N ALA A 60 5.38 -13.89 -3.05
CA ALA A 60 5.53 -14.91 -4.09
C ALA A 60 6.60 -14.53 -5.13
N GLU A 61 6.67 -13.25 -5.54
CA GLU A 61 7.72 -12.71 -6.41
C GLU A 61 9.09 -12.89 -5.78
N ALA A 62 9.28 -12.47 -4.51
CA ALA A 62 10.56 -12.60 -3.81
C ALA A 62 11.00 -14.05 -3.67
N ARG A 63 10.08 -14.95 -3.33
CA ARG A 63 10.33 -16.39 -3.27
C ARG A 63 10.78 -16.96 -4.61
N ASN A 64 10.05 -16.65 -5.67
CA ASN A 64 10.37 -17.10 -7.03
C ASN A 64 11.73 -16.55 -7.49
N LEU A 65 12.00 -15.27 -7.18
CA LEU A 65 13.27 -14.63 -7.48
C LEU A 65 14.44 -15.36 -6.80
N ALA A 66 14.27 -15.71 -5.52
CA ALA A 66 15.28 -16.45 -4.77
C ALA A 66 15.63 -17.80 -5.41
N ILE A 67 14.61 -18.54 -5.86
CA ILE A 67 14.78 -19.84 -6.53
C ILE A 67 15.43 -19.66 -7.90
N VAL A 68 14.90 -18.78 -8.74
CA VAL A 68 15.37 -18.60 -10.13
C VAL A 68 16.80 -18.10 -10.18
N ARG A 69 17.16 -17.16 -9.29
CA ARG A 69 18.52 -16.60 -9.25
C ARG A 69 19.49 -17.43 -8.41
N SER A 70 19.01 -18.47 -7.72
CA SER A 70 19.80 -19.21 -6.72
C SER A 70 20.51 -18.27 -5.74
N ALA A 71 19.85 -17.20 -5.35
CA ALA A 71 20.33 -16.13 -4.49
C ALA A 71 19.28 -15.79 -3.43
N ARG A 72 19.69 -15.34 -2.25
CA ARG A 72 18.71 -14.93 -1.24
C ARG A 72 17.93 -13.72 -1.73
N ALA A 73 16.63 -13.65 -1.38
CA ALA A 73 15.78 -12.52 -1.66
C ALA A 73 15.09 -12.06 -0.39
N ARG A 74 14.79 -10.76 -0.31
CA ARG A 74 14.08 -10.15 0.82
C ARG A 74 12.91 -9.31 0.35
N VAL A 75 11.84 -9.39 1.12
CA VAL A 75 10.76 -8.39 1.08
C VAL A 75 11.07 -7.37 2.17
N LEU A 76 11.24 -6.11 1.77
CA LEU A 76 11.53 -4.99 2.66
C LEU A 76 10.29 -4.15 2.88
N ILE A 77 10.01 -3.78 4.12
CA ILE A 77 8.97 -2.83 4.49
C ILE A 77 9.66 -1.60 5.08
N ALA A 78 9.43 -0.43 4.49
CA ALA A 78 10.04 0.81 4.95
C ALA A 78 9.66 1.08 6.41
N LYS A 79 10.67 1.17 7.27
CA LYS A 79 10.51 1.54 8.68
C LYS A 79 10.67 3.04 8.84
N ASP A 80 11.79 3.58 8.36
CA ASP A 80 12.10 5.00 8.44
C ASP A 80 12.92 5.42 7.22
N LEU A 81 12.25 6.10 6.27
CA LEU A 81 12.86 6.63 5.05
C LEU A 81 13.26 8.08 5.25
N THR A 82 14.49 8.41 4.92
CA THR A 82 15.06 9.74 5.09
C THR A 82 14.36 10.79 4.24
N ASN A 83 14.15 10.48 2.96
CA ASN A 83 13.65 11.44 1.98
C ASN A 83 12.14 11.37 1.74
N THR A 84 11.50 10.27 2.11
CA THR A 84 10.05 10.05 1.92
C THR A 84 9.38 9.51 3.17
N PRO A 85 9.41 10.23 4.30
CA PRO A 85 8.86 9.74 5.58
C PRO A 85 7.35 9.45 5.52
N GLY A 86 6.62 10.07 4.60
CA GLY A 86 5.19 9.76 4.35
C GLY A 86 4.93 8.33 3.87
N GLU A 87 5.94 7.64 3.34
CA GLU A 87 5.85 6.27 2.86
C GLU A 87 6.25 5.22 3.91
N ASN A 88 6.71 5.64 5.08
CA ASN A 88 7.05 4.74 6.18
C ASN A 88 5.86 3.83 6.52
N LEU A 89 6.12 2.54 6.72
CA LEU A 89 5.16 1.48 6.97
C LEU A 89 4.17 1.23 5.80
N ARG A 90 4.43 1.83 4.63
CA ARG A 90 3.59 1.67 3.43
C ARG A 90 4.38 1.21 2.21
N ARG A 91 5.66 1.64 2.09
CA ARG A 91 6.53 1.22 0.98
C ARG A 91 7.03 -0.19 1.21
N ILE A 92 6.81 -1.08 0.23
CA ILE A 92 7.29 -2.46 0.23
C ILE A 92 8.15 -2.64 -1.03
N LEU A 93 9.33 -3.22 -0.87
CA LEU A 93 10.31 -3.44 -1.93
C LEU A 93 10.73 -4.90 -1.96
N VAL A 94 11.23 -5.37 -3.09
CA VAL A 94 11.88 -6.67 -3.20
C VAL A 94 13.33 -6.46 -3.61
N ILE A 95 14.24 -7.07 -2.86
CA ILE A 95 15.68 -7.07 -3.13
C ILE A 95 16.17 -8.52 -3.23
N SER A 96 17.26 -8.72 -3.95
CA SER A 96 17.98 -10.00 -3.97
C SER A 96 19.47 -9.77 -3.84
N GLU A 97 20.21 -10.81 -3.48
CA GLU A 97 21.67 -10.77 -3.58
C GLU A 97 22.07 -10.56 -5.03
N LYS A 98 23.08 -9.72 -5.22
CA LYS A 98 23.70 -9.47 -6.51
C LYS A 98 24.43 -10.71 -6.99
N LEU A 99 24.41 -10.95 -8.29
CA LEU A 99 25.18 -12.02 -8.91
C LEU A 99 26.51 -11.46 -9.44
N ASP A 100 27.57 -12.27 -9.32
CA ASP A 100 28.85 -12.02 -10.00
C ASP A 100 28.78 -12.34 -11.51
N ASP A 101 29.88 -12.17 -12.21
CA ASP A 101 29.97 -12.42 -13.65
C ASP A 101 29.77 -13.90 -14.02
N ASP A 102 29.96 -14.81 -13.06
CA ASP A 102 29.74 -16.26 -13.20
C ASP A 102 28.32 -16.68 -12.81
N GLY A 103 27.46 -15.72 -12.44
CA GLY A 103 26.08 -15.95 -12.03
C GLY A 103 25.92 -16.47 -10.60
N LYS A 104 26.96 -16.36 -9.76
CA LYS A 104 26.92 -16.79 -8.37
C LYS A 104 26.58 -15.63 -7.43
N ALA A 105 25.77 -15.90 -6.42
CA ALA A 105 25.35 -14.89 -5.46
C ALA A 105 26.51 -14.35 -4.61
N ILE A 106 26.67 -13.05 -4.59
CA ILE A 106 27.61 -12.34 -3.70
C ILE A 106 26.90 -12.12 -2.38
N LYS A 107 27.34 -12.86 -1.34
CA LYS A 107 26.72 -12.84 -0.02
C LYS A 107 26.64 -11.42 0.56
N SER A 108 25.45 -11.03 0.97
CA SER A 108 25.17 -9.76 1.63
C SER A 108 25.41 -8.51 0.78
N ASP A 109 25.63 -8.63 -0.52
CA ASP A 109 25.57 -7.54 -1.47
C ASP A 109 24.18 -7.52 -2.11
N TRP A 110 23.37 -6.53 -1.75
CA TRP A 110 21.96 -6.47 -2.08
C TRP A 110 21.70 -5.50 -3.20
N GLU A 111 20.89 -5.90 -4.17
CA GLU A 111 20.39 -5.05 -5.23
C GLU A 111 18.86 -4.96 -5.24
N LEU A 112 18.33 -3.83 -5.66
CA LEU A 112 16.91 -3.64 -5.83
C LEU A 112 16.41 -4.42 -7.06
N SER A 113 15.60 -5.45 -6.83
CA SER A 113 15.06 -6.31 -7.89
C SER A 113 13.69 -5.82 -8.38
N SER A 114 12.89 -5.26 -7.48
CA SER A 114 11.58 -4.70 -7.82
C SER A 114 11.39 -3.36 -7.12
N ARG A 115 10.79 -2.40 -7.81
CA ARG A 115 10.39 -1.11 -7.20
C ARG A 115 9.30 -1.29 -6.16
N GLY A 116 8.78 -2.52 -6.05
CA GLY A 116 7.76 -2.88 -5.10
C GLY A 116 6.48 -2.06 -5.28
N MET A 117 5.81 -1.85 -4.18
CA MET A 117 4.52 -1.16 -4.15
C MET A 117 4.43 -0.19 -2.97
N LEU A 118 3.46 0.69 -3.06
CA LEU A 118 2.96 1.47 -1.94
C LEU A 118 1.60 0.90 -1.53
N LEU A 119 1.42 0.56 -0.25
CA LEU A 119 0.12 0.16 0.27
C LEU A 119 -0.95 1.21 -0.01
N PRO A 120 -2.21 0.82 -0.18
CA PRO A 120 -3.32 1.76 -0.38
C PRO A 120 -3.35 2.86 0.68
N ASP A 121 -3.98 3.97 0.36
CA ASP A 121 -4.09 5.08 1.31
C ASP A 121 -4.75 4.66 2.61
N LYS A 122 -4.18 5.16 3.72
CA LYS A 122 -4.61 4.85 5.10
C LYS A 122 -4.43 3.38 5.49
N VAL A 123 -3.67 2.59 4.73
CA VAL A 123 -3.27 1.22 5.08
C VAL A 123 -1.78 1.21 5.40
N PHE A 124 -1.42 0.61 6.53
CA PHE A 124 -0.05 0.59 7.06
C PHE A 124 0.32 -0.79 7.56
N PHE A 125 1.59 -1.13 7.43
CA PHE A 125 2.16 -2.30 8.09
C PHE A 125 2.08 -2.14 9.61
N SER A 126 1.64 -3.18 10.29
CA SER A 126 1.53 -3.22 11.74
C SER A 126 2.70 -3.97 12.36
N GLN A 127 3.68 -3.24 12.87
CA GLN A 127 4.80 -3.83 13.61
C GLN A 127 4.34 -4.55 14.89
N GLU A 128 3.26 -4.10 15.50
CA GLU A 128 2.75 -4.67 16.75
C GLU A 128 2.19 -6.07 16.56
N PHE A 129 1.44 -6.28 15.46
CA PHE A 129 0.77 -7.55 15.17
C PHE A 129 1.57 -8.46 14.22
N SER A 130 2.61 -7.94 13.57
CA SER A 130 3.52 -8.74 12.75
C SER A 130 4.62 -9.32 13.63
N LYS A 131 4.74 -10.63 13.66
CA LYS A 131 5.68 -11.37 14.51
C LYS A 131 6.61 -12.23 13.67
N ARG A 132 7.81 -12.45 14.16
CA ARG A 132 8.83 -13.26 13.51
C ARG A 132 8.45 -14.73 13.48
N ASP A 133 7.84 -15.21 14.54
CA ASP A 133 7.27 -16.54 14.64
C ASP A 133 5.91 -16.43 15.30
N ALA A 134 4.87 -16.93 14.63
CA ALA A 134 3.50 -16.95 15.12
C ALA A 134 3.08 -18.36 15.59
N ALA A 135 3.99 -19.34 15.59
CA ALA A 135 3.72 -20.70 16.04
C ALA A 135 3.40 -20.69 17.55
N GLU A 136 2.32 -21.35 17.91
CA GLU A 136 1.89 -21.49 19.32
C GLU A 136 2.97 -22.17 20.17
N GLY A 137 3.31 -21.58 21.30
CA GLY A 137 4.18 -22.19 22.30
C GLY A 137 5.69 -22.05 22.07
N VAL A 138 6.12 -21.28 21.10
CA VAL A 138 7.53 -20.95 20.89
C VAL A 138 7.85 -19.58 21.46
N ASP A 139 8.81 -19.49 22.37
CA ASP A 139 9.36 -18.22 22.93
C ASP A 139 9.99 -17.29 21.85
N GLY A 140 9.78 -17.61 20.59
CA GLY A 140 10.35 -16.94 19.43
C GLY A 140 9.53 -15.84 18.80
N SER A 141 8.39 -15.43 19.41
CA SER A 141 7.50 -14.38 18.89
C SER A 141 8.08 -12.97 18.98
N GLY A 142 9.35 -12.82 18.58
CA GLY A 142 10.04 -11.54 18.52
C GLY A 142 9.52 -10.61 17.43
N PRO A 143 10.00 -9.36 17.43
CA PRO A 143 9.72 -8.43 16.33
C PRO A 143 10.32 -8.96 15.02
N ILE A 144 9.77 -8.49 13.90
CA ILE A 144 10.34 -8.74 12.57
C ILE A 144 11.76 -8.18 12.50
N ASP A 145 12.65 -8.91 11.83
CA ASP A 145 14.05 -8.53 11.65
C ASP A 145 14.20 -7.19 10.95
N GLU A 146 15.24 -6.45 11.31
CA GLU A 146 15.49 -5.11 10.78
C GLU A 146 16.78 -5.05 9.95
N MET A 147 16.73 -4.26 8.89
CA MET A 147 17.87 -3.90 8.06
C MET A 147 18.12 -2.39 8.19
N PRO A 148 19.28 -1.95 8.71
CA PRO A 148 19.51 -0.54 9.01
C PRO A 148 19.61 0.33 7.76
N THR A 149 20.17 -0.20 6.66
CA THR A 149 20.32 0.53 5.40
C THR A 149 20.32 -0.43 4.23
N LEU A 150 19.76 0.03 3.09
CA LEU A 150 19.89 -0.67 1.82
C LEU A 150 21.17 -0.18 1.13
N PRO A 151 22.20 -1.03 0.90
CA PRO A 151 23.42 -0.63 0.21
C PRO A 151 23.12 -0.09 -1.20
N ASN A 152 23.84 0.94 -1.61
CA ASN A 152 23.72 1.56 -2.94
C ASN A 152 22.29 2.00 -3.31
N ALA A 153 21.42 2.24 -2.34
CA ALA A 153 20.07 2.70 -2.58
C ALA A 153 20.08 4.10 -3.24
N LYS A 154 19.15 4.29 -4.17
CA LYS A 154 18.84 5.64 -4.62
C LYS A 154 18.30 6.46 -3.43
N ALA A 155 18.49 7.77 -3.43
CA ALA A 155 18.03 8.67 -2.38
C ALA A 155 16.57 8.43 -1.95
N LEU A 156 15.70 8.02 -2.88
CA LEU A 156 14.30 7.70 -2.61
C LEU A 156 14.11 6.52 -1.65
N TYR A 157 15.05 5.59 -1.62
CA TYR A 157 14.99 4.34 -0.84
C TYR A 157 16.02 4.31 0.31
N GLU A 158 16.60 5.46 0.63
CA GLU A 158 17.53 5.60 1.75
C GLU A 158 16.77 5.56 3.07
N GLY A 159 17.13 4.64 3.96
CA GLY A 159 16.50 4.48 5.26
C GLY A 159 16.60 3.07 5.81
N SER A 160 15.87 2.82 6.89
CA SER A 160 15.80 1.52 7.55
C SER A 160 14.52 0.77 7.19
N TYR A 161 14.59 -0.57 7.30
CA TYR A 161 13.55 -1.47 6.84
C TYR A 161 13.32 -2.61 7.83
N PHE A 162 12.09 -3.11 7.91
CA PHE A 162 11.79 -4.47 8.34
C PHE A 162 11.97 -5.39 7.16
N TYR A 163 12.37 -6.67 7.38
CA TYR A 163 12.51 -7.59 6.27
C TYR A 163 12.05 -9.01 6.59
N TYR A 164 11.64 -9.71 5.54
CA TYR A 164 11.40 -11.14 5.49
C TYR A 164 12.34 -11.72 4.44
N GLU A 165 13.03 -12.83 4.75
CA GLU A 165 14.05 -13.40 3.87
C GLU A 165 13.67 -14.78 3.38
N PHE A 166 13.93 -15.02 2.10
CA PHE A 166 13.87 -16.33 1.45
C PHE A 166 15.27 -16.78 1.06
N ASN A 167 15.60 -18.04 1.36
CA ASN A 167 16.86 -18.65 0.93
C ASN A 167 16.80 -19.05 -0.55
N THR A 168 17.89 -19.58 -1.07
CA THR A 168 18.02 -20.03 -2.47
C THR A 168 17.07 -21.14 -2.89
N GLU A 169 16.46 -21.83 -1.94
CA GLU A 169 15.43 -22.86 -2.15
C GLU A 169 14.00 -22.31 -2.05
N GLY A 170 13.85 -21.02 -1.78
CA GLY A 170 12.56 -20.38 -1.58
C GLY A 170 11.94 -20.68 -0.20
N ILE A 171 12.75 -21.15 0.75
CA ILE A 171 12.32 -21.37 2.14
C ILE A 171 12.40 -20.05 2.90
N CYS A 172 11.34 -19.72 3.64
CA CYS A 172 11.35 -18.57 4.54
C CYS A 172 12.30 -18.86 5.73
N THR A 173 13.23 -17.95 5.99
CA THR A 173 14.20 -18.08 7.10
C THR A 173 13.57 -17.89 8.47
N SER A 174 12.36 -17.31 8.53
CA SER A 174 11.55 -17.15 9.73
C SER A 174 10.20 -17.85 9.51
N PRO A 175 10.13 -19.19 9.59
CA PRO A 175 8.91 -19.93 9.36
C PRO A 175 7.86 -19.61 10.43
N GLY A 176 6.61 -19.42 10.01
CA GLY A 176 5.53 -18.99 10.89
C GLY A 176 5.48 -17.46 11.10
N ALA A 177 6.35 -16.70 10.46
CA ALA A 177 6.28 -15.24 10.54
C ALA A 177 4.95 -14.73 10.00
N SER A 178 4.37 -13.74 10.67
CA SER A 178 3.12 -13.10 10.25
C SER A 178 3.40 -11.74 9.61
N PHE A 179 2.66 -11.43 8.57
CA PHE A 179 2.59 -10.11 7.98
C PHE A 179 1.19 -9.56 8.19
N VAL A 180 1.09 -8.43 8.87
CA VAL A 180 -0.19 -7.80 9.20
C VAL A 180 -0.19 -6.35 8.77
N ILE A 181 -1.26 -5.95 8.09
CA ILE A 181 -1.54 -4.55 7.75
C ILE A 181 -2.88 -4.15 8.35
N GLY A 182 -3.04 -2.87 8.58
CA GLY A 182 -4.28 -2.33 9.13
C GLY A 182 -4.58 -0.93 8.63
N SER A 183 -5.86 -0.56 8.73
CA SER A 183 -6.29 0.80 8.44
C SER A 183 -5.93 1.75 9.58
N GLY A 184 -5.46 2.94 9.24
CA GLY A 184 -5.08 3.93 10.24
C GLY A 184 -4.96 5.34 9.65
N VAL A 185 -4.68 6.30 10.52
CA VAL A 185 -4.43 7.69 10.12
C VAL A 185 -3.12 8.14 10.77
N ARG A 186 -2.32 8.84 9.99
CA ARG A 186 -1.11 9.51 10.44
C ARG A 186 -1.35 11.02 10.44
N GLU A 187 -0.88 11.70 11.45
CA GLU A 187 -0.97 13.16 11.51
C GLU A 187 -0.08 13.79 10.42
N SER A 188 -0.64 14.75 9.69
CA SER A 188 0.08 15.44 8.61
C SER A 188 1.31 16.21 9.12
N SER A 189 1.28 16.64 10.39
CA SER A 189 2.38 17.34 11.06
C SER A 189 3.56 16.43 11.44
N SER A 190 3.35 15.10 11.42
CA SER A 190 4.36 14.12 11.81
C SER A 190 4.35 12.91 10.88
N PRO A 191 4.87 13.05 9.66
CA PRO A 191 4.81 11.99 8.65
C PRO A 191 5.57 10.71 9.06
N SER A 192 6.53 10.81 9.99
CA SER A 192 7.23 9.65 10.57
C SER A 192 6.52 9.04 11.78
N ALA A 193 5.45 9.67 12.30
CA ALA A 193 4.73 9.15 13.44
C ALA A 193 4.04 7.82 13.12
N LYS A 194 3.93 6.95 14.13
CA LYS A 194 3.17 5.69 13.99
C LYS A 194 1.70 6.03 13.67
N PRO A 195 1.10 5.33 12.70
CA PRO A 195 -0.31 5.53 12.38
C PRO A 195 -1.19 5.18 13.59
N ARG A 196 -2.22 5.95 13.80
CA ARG A 196 -3.23 5.71 14.85
C ARG A 196 -4.50 5.20 14.23
N ILE A 197 -5.15 4.24 14.88
CA ILE A 197 -6.50 3.83 14.54
C ILE A 197 -7.44 4.90 15.09
N ILE A 198 -8.33 5.42 14.24
CA ILE A 198 -9.31 6.41 14.68
C ILE A 198 -10.32 5.71 15.60
N ALA A 199 -10.62 6.30 16.76
CA ALA A 199 -11.53 5.74 17.75
C ALA A 199 -12.95 5.43 17.23
N SER A 200 -13.41 6.18 16.21
CA SER A 200 -14.68 5.98 15.52
C SER A 200 -14.59 5.01 14.33
N GLY A 201 -13.39 4.58 13.96
CA GLY A 201 -13.15 3.67 12.82
C GLY A 201 -13.29 2.22 13.24
N LYS A 202 -13.82 1.39 12.33
CA LYS A 202 -13.70 -0.06 12.47
C LYS A 202 -12.22 -0.40 12.45
N LYS A 203 -11.77 -1.20 13.42
CA LYS A 203 -10.46 -1.82 13.40
C LYS A 203 -10.45 -2.82 12.25
N ASP A 204 -9.83 -2.44 11.15
CA ASP A 204 -9.75 -3.27 9.97
C ASP A 204 -8.29 -3.70 9.79
N PHE A 205 -8.04 -4.97 10.01
CA PHE A 205 -6.75 -5.63 9.87
C PHE A 205 -6.89 -6.79 8.91
N GLY A 206 -5.83 -7.03 8.16
CA GLY A 206 -5.68 -8.19 7.32
C GLY A 206 -4.22 -8.60 7.30
N GLY A 207 -3.97 -9.84 6.94
CA GLY A 207 -2.61 -10.34 6.88
C GLY A 207 -2.58 -11.82 6.57
N PHE A 208 -1.37 -12.38 6.57
CA PHE A 208 -1.12 -13.77 6.30
C PHE A 208 0.07 -14.28 7.14
N VAL A 209 0.20 -15.58 7.20
CA VAL A 209 1.34 -16.26 7.81
C VAL A 209 2.21 -16.84 6.70
N ILE A 210 3.51 -16.70 6.81
CA ILE A 210 4.48 -17.23 5.84
C ILE A 210 4.92 -18.62 6.33
N TRP A 211 4.52 -19.64 5.61
CA TRP A 211 4.88 -21.01 5.93
C TRP A 211 6.35 -21.31 5.64
N ARG A 212 6.89 -22.39 6.22
CA ARG A 212 8.28 -22.79 6.02
C ARG A 212 8.65 -22.96 4.54
N ASN A 213 7.75 -23.48 3.74
CA ASN A 213 7.97 -23.62 2.28
C ASN A 213 7.92 -22.29 1.52
N GLY A 214 7.76 -21.16 2.22
CA GLY A 214 7.68 -19.83 1.65
C GLY A 214 6.34 -19.49 1.02
N SER A 215 5.29 -20.32 1.15
CA SER A 215 3.92 -19.94 0.76
C SER A 215 3.28 -19.05 1.82
N THR A 216 2.31 -18.25 1.43
CA THR A 216 1.47 -17.41 2.28
C THR A 216 0.09 -17.99 2.43
#